data_55f9a81e41b06e5fadb17c6932780ff8
#
_entry.id   55f9a81e41b06e5fadb17c6932780ff8
#
_cell.length_a   1.000
_cell.length_b   1.000
_cell.length_c   1.000
_cell.angle_alpha   90.00
_cell.angle_beta   90.00
_cell.angle_gamma   90.00
#
_symmetry.space_group_name_H-M   'P 1'
#
loop_
_entity.id
_entity.type
_entity.pdbx_description
1 polymer ?
#
loop_
_entity_poly.entity_id
_entity_poly.type
_entity_poly.pdbx_seq_one_letter_code
_entity_poly.pdbx_strand_id
1 'polypeptide(L)'
;MRDAVLEAARFLAAERTQRLTLGDVADHVRYSPFHLARAFEREIGLPPGKFVAAHRFQLAKEILLDTGEKVVDICHEVGFSAPGTFTTRFTAAVGMSPHRFRQLPELLAACPPVPVRVPGADDAGGAVAGRALLSPAAIAALDGGPAVYVGLFAGSAASGVPVSGSLLGADLEYVLTGVPPGTYRLLACALPSAADAREQLVPSVRAVGSAPRPVRVRPGSVPLRQDVRLDVAAAWSPPVLVALPPLASAGAQEWRSAARPARIG
;
A
#
# COMPACT_ATOMS: atom_id res chain seq x y z
N MET A 1 2.46 -24.63 10.96
CA MET A 1 3.05 -23.86 9.83
C MET A 1 2.50 -22.42 9.82
N ARG A 2 1.16 -22.21 9.74
CA ARG A 2 0.58 -20.86 9.72
C ARG A 2 0.96 -20.04 10.97
N ASP A 3 0.87 -20.63 12.15
CA ASP A 3 1.21 -19.94 13.41
C ASP A 3 2.68 -19.51 13.46
N ALA A 4 3.60 -20.36 12.98
CA ALA A 4 5.01 -19.99 12.89
C ALA A 4 5.27 -18.86 11.89
N VAL A 5 4.51 -18.78 10.77
CA VAL A 5 4.60 -17.67 9.84
C VAL A 5 4.07 -16.37 10.47
N LEU A 6 2.97 -16.45 11.21
CA LEU A 6 2.43 -15.29 11.91
C LEU A 6 3.37 -14.80 13.02
N GLU A 7 4.01 -15.72 13.72
CA GLU A 7 5.03 -15.39 14.73
C GLU A 7 6.26 -14.73 14.08
N ALA A 8 6.76 -15.29 12.98
CA ALA A 8 7.84 -14.67 12.20
C ALA A 8 7.46 -13.27 11.70
N ALA A 9 6.22 -13.07 11.27
CA ALA A 9 5.76 -11.75 10.82
C ALA A 9 5.71 -10.73 11.98
N ARG A 10 5.22 -11.13 13.15
CA ARG A 10 5.23 -10.29 14.37
C ARG A 10 6.66 -9.92 14.77
N PHE A 11 7.55 -10.91 14.82
CA PHE A 11 8.96 -10.72 15.16
C PHE A 11 9.63 -9.75 14.18
N LEU A 12 9.49 -9.95 12.87
CA LEU A 12 10.04 -9.07 11.85
C LEU A 12 9.47 -7.65 11.90
N ALA A 13 8.18 -7.49 12.21
CA ALA A 13 7.56 -6.18 12.34
C ALA A 13 8.05 -5.44 13.60
N ALA A 14 8.27 -6.15 14.72
CA ALA A 14 8.79 -5.59 15.95
C ALA A 14 10.25 -5.17 15.80
N GLU A 15 11.09 -6.04 15.24
CA GLU A 15 12.55 -5.86 15.13
C GLU A 15 12.95 -5.25 13.77
N ARG A 16 12.07 -4.50 13.11
CA ARG A 16 12.21 -4.03 11.73
C ARG A 16 13.46 -3.19 11.46
N THR A 17 14.00 -2.49 12.46
CA THR A 17 15.21 -1.67 12.32
C THR A 17 16.51 -2.49 12.45
N GLN A 18 16.43 -3.68 13.03
CA GLN A 18 17.58 -4.54 13.23
C GLN A 18 18.02 -5.26 11.95
N ARG A 19 19.31 -5.59 11.86
CA ARG A 19 19.86 -6.36 10.74
C ARG A 19 19.64 -7.86 10.96
N LEU A 20 18.38 -8.30 10.84
CA LEU A 20 18.06 -9.71 10.93
C LEU A 20 18.28 -10.41 9.58
N THR A 21 18.91 -11.58 9.63
CA THR A 21 18.96 -12.50 8.49
C THR A 21 17.75 -13.41 8.47
N LEU A 22 17.49 -14.06 7.35
CA LEU A 22 16.45 -15.07 7.27
C LEU A 22 16.74 -16.26 8.22
N GLY A 23 18.01 -16.54 8.47
CA GLY A 23 18.46 -17.55 9.44
C GLY A 23 17.98 -17.22 10.86
N ASP A 24 18.24 -16.00 11.33
CA ASP A 24 17.83 -15.55 12.67
C ASP A 24 16.31 -15.70 12.87
N VAL A 25 15.53 -15.35 11.86
CA VAL A 25 14.07 -15.48 11.91
C VAL A 25 13.63 -16.95 11.91
N ALA A 26 14.29 -17.78 11.11
CA ALA A 26 13.99 -19.20 11.02
C ALA A 26 14.32 -19.93 12.32
N ASP A 27 15.44 -19.59 12.96
CA ASP A 27 15.85 -20.11 14.26
C ASP A 27 14.84 -19.70 15.34
N HIS A 28 14.37 -18.44 15.33
CA HIS A 28 13.36 -17.93 16.26
C HIS A 28 12.08 -18.78 16.24
N VAL A 29 11.60 -19.14 15.04
CA VAL A 29 10.38 -19.95 14.88
C VAL A 29 10.64 -21.45 14.75
N ARG A 30 11.91 -21.90 14.86
CA ARG A 30 12.35 -23.30 14.76
C ARG A 30 11.98 -23.96 13.45
N TYR A 31 12.20 -23.26 12.33
CA TYR A 31 12.00 -23.77 10.98
C TYR A 31 13.26 -23.63 10.14
N SER A 32 13.35 -24.37 9.03
CA SER A 32 14.43 -24.14 8.09
C SER A 32 14.18 -22.83 7.31
N PRO A 33 15.23 -22.04 7.02
CA PRO A 33 15.10 -20.77 6.29
C PRO A 33 14.35 -20.89 4.96
N PHE A 34 14.63 -21.95 4.21
CA PHE A 34 14.00 -22.20 2.91
C PHE A 34 12.48 -22.45 3.02
N HIS A 35 12.07 -23.30 3.96
CA HIS A 35 10.65 -23.59 4.17
C HIS A 35 9.91 -22.38 4.74
N LEU A 36 10.55 -21.64 5.65
CA LEU A 36 9.98 -20.42 6.19
C LEU A 36 9.74 -19.38 5.09
N ALA A 37 10.72 -19.11 4.23
CA ALA A 37 10.60 -18.11 3.18
C ALA A 37 9.41 -18.41 2.24
N ARG A 38 9.28 -19.65 1.78
CA ARG A 38 8.17 -20.08 0.92
C ARG A 38 6.81 -20.02 1.60
N ALA A 39 6.73 -20.47 2.86
CA ALA A 39 5.50 -20.43 3.63
C ALA A 39 5.10 -18.98 3.93
N PHE A 40 6.06 -18.13 4.28
CA PHE A 40 5.86 -16.71 4.56
C PHE A 40 5.30 -15.98 3.34
N GLU A 41 5.92 -16.14 2.16
CA GLU A 41 5.43 -15.50 0.93
C GLU A 41 4.03 -15.99 0.55
N ARG A 42 3.72 -17.26 0.74
CA ARG A 42 2.40 -17.82 0.46
C ARG A 42 1.32 -17.26 1.40
N GLU A 43 1.60 -17.14 2.71
CA GLU A 43 0.62 -16.72 3.74
C GLU A 43 0.50 -15.18 3.82
N ILE A 44 1.62 -14.46 3.74
CA ILE A 44 1.69 -13.00 3.88
C ILE A 44 1.56 -12.29 2.52
N GLY A 45 1.86 -12.98 1.42
CA GLY A 45 1.86 -12.42 0.07
C GLY A 45 3.13 -11.66 -0.31
N LEU A 46 4.12 -11.60 0.58
CA LEU A 46 5.42 -10.92 0.38
C LEU A 46 6.56 -11.78 0.90
N PRO A 47 7.72 -11.81 0.22
CA PRO A 47 8.94 -12.38 0.78
C PRO A 47 9.36 -11.63 2.06
N PRO A 48 10.00 -12.31 3.05
CA PRO A 48 10.40 -11.71 4.32
C PRO A 48 11.18 -10.40 4.18
N GLY A 49 12.16 -10.33 3.27
CA GLY A 49 12.97 -9.12 3.05
C GLY A 49 12.16 -7.93 2.49
N LYS A 50 11.14 -8.18 1.65
CA LYS A 50 10.21 -7.13 1.20
C LYS A 50 9.27 -6.70 2.30
N PHE A 51 8.85 -7.62 3.15
CA PHE A 51 8.02 -7.35 4.31
C PHE A 51 8.73 -6.41 5.30
N VAL A 52 9.96 -6.72 5.69
CA VAL A 52 10.78 -5.85 6.56
C VAL A 52 10.99 -4.48 5.92
N ALA A 53 11.32 -4.43 4.62
CA ALA A 53 11.50 -3.16 3.92
C ALA A 53 10.22 -2.31 3.93
N ALA A 54 9.03 -2.95 3.81
CA ALA A 54 7.76 -2.24 3.89
C ALA A 54 7.55 -1.62 5.28
N HIS A 55 7.83 -2.35 6.36
CA HIS A 55 7.73 -1.81 7.72
C HIS A 55 8.75 -0.70 8.00
N ARG A 56 9.97 -0.79 7.44
CA ARG A 56 10.97 0.29 7.50
C ARG A 56 10.50 1.55 6.77
N PHE A 57 9.88 1.42 5.61
CA PHE A 57 9.32 2.56 4.90
C PHE A 57 8.12 3.17 5.61
N GLN A 58 7.32 2.35 6.28
CA GLN A 58 6.23 2.86 7.12
C GLN A 58 6.79 3.69 8.28
N LEU A 59 7.81 3.21 9.00
CA LEU A 59 8.50 3.97 10.04
C LEU A 59 9.13 5.26 9.47
N ALA A 60 9.75 5.19 8.29
CA ALA A 60 10.28 6.38 7.64
C ALA A 60 9.20 7.43 7.33
N LYS A 61 7.99 7.00 6.91
CA LYS A 61 6.84 7.91 6.73
C LYS A 61 6.46 8.61 8.03
N GLU A 62 6.43 7.87 9.14
CA GLU A 62 6.14 8.40 10.48
C GLU A 62 7.16 9.48 10.86
N ILE A 63 8.45 9.17 10.82
CA ILE A 63 9.53 10.11 11.17
C ILE A 63 9.53 11.34 10.24
N LEU A 64 9.29 11.15 8.94
CA LEU A 64 9.21 12.26 7.97
C LEU A 64 8.12 13.27 8.31
N LEU A 65 6.99 12.82 8.86
CA LEU A 65 5.86 13.69 9.24
C LEU A 65 6.02 14.29 10.64
N ASP A 66 6.69 13.59 11.54
CA ASP A 66 6.76 13.96 12.95
C ASP A 66 8.02 14.77 13.27
N THR A 67 9.03 14.77 12.40
CA THR A 67 10.32 15.40 12.68
C THR A 67 10.84 16.24 11.51
N GLY A 68 11.78 17.14 11.81
CA GLY A 68 12.56 17.88 10.81
C GLY A 68 13.85 17.19 10.38
N GLU A 69 14.09 15.94 10.77
CA GLU A 69 15.34 15.22 10.53
C GLU A 69 15.69 15.11 9.04
N LYS A 70 17.01 15.07 8.77
CA LYS A 70 17.49 14.90 7.40
C LYS A 70 17.15 13.49 6.90
N VAL A 71 16.83 13.38 5.60
CA VAL A 71 16.51 12.10 4.96
C VAL A 71 17.64 11.06 5.11
N VAL A 72 18.89 11.52 5.20
CA VAL A 72 20.05 10.66 5.43
C VAL A 72 19.99 10.00 6.81
N ASP A 73 19.65 10.77 7.84
CA ASP A 73 19.57 10.28 9.21
C ASP A 73 18.43 9.30 9.36
N ILE A 74 17.24 9.66 8.84
CA ILE A 74 16.07 8.76 8.77
C ILE A 74 16.41 7.44 8.06
N CYS A 75 17.17 7.50 6.93
CA CYS A 75 17.60 6.31 6.22
C CYS A 75 18.35 5.33 7.14
N HIS A 76 19.28 5.85 7.94
CA HIS A 76 20.08 5.03 8.86
C HIS A 76 19.25 4.53 10.06
N GLU A 77 18.41 5.38 10.64
CA GLU A 77 17.54 5.05 11.75
C GLU A 77 16.58 3.90 11.42
N VAL A 78 15.99 3.92 10.22
CA VAL A 78 15.09 2.84 9.80
C VAL A 78 15.82 1.59 9.27
N GLY A 79 17.15 1.55 9.37
CA GLY A 79 17.97 0.36 9.10
C GLY A 79 18.43 0.19 7.66
N PHE A 80 18.44 1.25 6.83
CA PHE A 80 19.11 1.22 5.53
C PHE A 80 20.54 1.77 5.63
N SER A 81 21.45 1.23 4.85
CA SER A 81 22.88 1.65 4.84
C SER A 81 23.24 2.68 3.76
N ALA A 82 22.40 2.82 2.72
CA ALA A 82 22.71 3.65 1.56
C ALA A 82 21.57 4.62 1.23
N PRO A 83 21.73 5.94 1.47
CA PRO A 83 20.72 6.95 1.27
C PRO A 83 20.15 7.03 -0.15
N GLY A 84 20.98 6.88 -1.18
CA GLY A 84 20.55 6.86 -2.57
C GLY A 84 19.62 5.67 -2.88
N THR A 85 19.99 4.47 -2.40
CA THR A 85 19.15 3.27 -2.52
C THR A 85 17.85 3.40 -1.75
N PHE A 86 17.90 3.96 -0.52
CA PHE A 86 16.72 4.26 0.28
C PHE A 86 15.76 5.17 -0.47
N THR A 87 16.23 6.34 -0.96
CA THR A 87 15.38 7.31 -1.66
C THR A 87 14.74 6.71 -2.91
N THR A 88 15.48 5.96 -3.71
CA THR A 88 14.97 5.30 -4.92
C THR A 88 13.88 4.27 -4.56
N ARG A 89 14.15 3.41 -3.58
CA ARG A 89 13.21 2.36 -3.16
C ARG A 89 11.99 2.92 -2.43
N PHE A 90 12.17 3.96 -1.61
CA PHE A 90 11.07 4.68 -0.97
C PHE A 90 10.15 5.29 -2.04
N THR A 91 10.72 6.01 -3.00
CA THR A 91 9.96 6.63 -4.10
C THR A 91 9.17 5.59 -4.90
N ALA A 92 9.79 4.46 -5.22
CA ALA A 92 9.12 3.37 -5.93
C ALA A 92 7.97 2.74 -5.11
N ALA A 93 8.12 2.67 -3.78
CA ALA A 93 7.12 2.06 -2.90
C ALA A 93 5.97 3.01 -2.53
N VAL A 94 6.29 4.28 -2.25
CA VAL A 94 5.33 5.29 -1.76
C VAL A 94 4.70 6.08 -2.92
N GLY A 95 5.35 6.11 -4.07
CA GLY A 95 4.93 6.87 -5.25
C GLY A 95 5.52 8.29 -5.33
N MET A 96 6.32 8.70 -4.34
CA MET A 96 6.96 10.01 -4.31
C MET A 96 8.21 10.01 -3.43
N SER A 97 9.08 11.02 -3.61
CA SER A 97 10.31 11.14 -2.82
C SER A 97 10.02 11.45 -1.34
N PRO A 98 10.94 11.10 -0.41
CA PRO A 98 10.81 11.42 1.00
C PRO A 98 10.57 12.91 1.27
N HIS A 99 11.28 13.78 0.54
CA HIS A 99 11.12 15.23 0.69
C HIS A 99 9.70 15.70 0.32
N ARG A 100 9.14 15.21 -0.79
CA ARG A 100 7.76 15.52 -1.19
C ARG A 100 6.73 14.93 -0.22
N PHE A 101 6.99 13.75 0.33
CA PHE A 101 6.11 13.12 1.31
C PHE A 101 5.98 13.96 2.57
N ARG A 102 7.06 14.57 3.06
CA ARG A 102 7.06 15.48 4.22
C ARG A 102 6.15 16.69 4.04
N GLN A 103 5.99 17.18 2.82
CA GLN A 103 5.16 18.35 2.52
C GLN A 103 3.67 18.04 2.34
N LEU A 104 3.30 16.74 2.33
CA LEU A 104 1.92 16.33 2.04
C LEU A 104 0.87 16.87 3.03
N PRO A 105 1.10 16.97 4.34
CA PRO A 105 0.09 17.51 5.26
C PRO A 105 -0.39 18.90 4.85
N GLU A 106 0.52 19.79 4.47
CA GLU A 106 0.19 21.15 4.03
C GLU A 106 -0.60 21.13 2.72
N LEU A 107 -0.20 20.30 1.78
CA LEU A 107 -0.89 20.15 0.50
C LEU A 107 -2.29 19.57 0.65
N LEU A 108 -2.47 18.59 1.51
CA LEU A 108 -3.78 17.96 1.78
C LEU A 108 -4.71 18.88 2.58
N ALA A 109 -4.18 19.73 3.44
CA ALA A 109 -4.96 20.77 4.13
C ALA A 109 -5.54 21.78 3.14
N ALA A 110 -4.76 22.14 2.10
CA ALA A 110 -5.22 23.05 1.04
C ALA A 110 -6.14 22.38 0.02
N CYS A 111 -5.92 21.09 -0.27
CA CYS A 111 -6.65 20.33 -1.29
C CYS A 111 -7.02 18.93 -0.75
N PRO A 112 -8.08 18.82 0.06
CA PRO A 112 -8.50 17.53 0.63
C PRO A 112 -8.89 16.53 -0.46
N PRO A 113 -8.73 15.23 -0.20
CA PRO A 113 -9.15 14.17 -1.10
C PRO A 113 -10.67 14.21 -1.33
N VAL A 114 -11.07 14.03 -2.58
CA VAL A 114 -12.48 13.92 -2.99
C VAL A 114 -12.68 12.59 -3.74
N PRO A 115 -13.88 12.03 -3.73
CA PRO A 115 -14.17 10.83 -4.50
C PRO A 115 -13.75 11.02 -5.96
N VAL A 116 -12.88 10.14 -6.45
CA VAL A 116 -12.28 10.26 -7.78
C VAL A 116 -12.01 8.88 -8.37
N ARG A 117 -12.14 8.79 -9.69
CA ARG A 117 -11.71 7.63 -10.48
C ARG A 117 -10.42 7.98 -11.22
N VAL A 118 -9.40 7.16 -11.03
CA VAL A 118 -8.13 7.27 -11.75
C VAL A 118 -8.12 6.20 -12.83
N PRO A 119 -8.42 6.54 -14.09
CA PRO A 119 -8.38 5.57 -15.17
C PRO A 119 -6.94 5.08 -15.39
N GLY A 120 -6.82 3.89 -15.93
CA GLY A 120 -5.56 3.37 -16.44
C GLY A 120 -5.08 4.12 -17.68
N ALA A 121 -3.92 3.72 -18.19
CA ALA A 121 -3.24 4.40 -19.29
C ALA A 121 -3.73 3.99 -20.68
N ASP A 122 -4.64 3.03 -20.79
CA ASP A 122 -5.11 2.46 -22.05
C ASP A 122 -6.60 2.78 -22.24
N ASP A 123 -6.91 3.73 -23.13
CA ASP A 123 -8.29 4.13 -23.44
C ASP A 123 -9.13 2.97 -24.04
N ALA A 124 -8.47 2.01 -24.70
CA ALA A 124 -9.07 0.78 -25.21
C ALA A 124 -8.98 -0.37 -24.20
N GLY A 125 -8.46 -0.12 -23.01
CA GLY A 125 -8.25 -1.09 -21.95
C GLY A 125 -9.54 -1.65 -21.37
N GLY A 126 -9.40 -2.75 -20.63
CA GLY A 126 -10.53 -3.36 -19.93
C GLY A 126 -10.98 -2.59 -18.69
N ALA A 127 -12.04 -3.10 -18.07
CA ALA A 127 -12.57 -2.53 -16.83
C ALA A 127 -12.77 -3.61 -15.77
N VAL A 128 -12.66 -3.17 -14.50
CA VAL A 128 -12.97 -4.01 -13.31
C VAL A 128 -13.94 -3.22 -12.45
N ALA A 129 -15.07 -3.83 -12.11
CA ALA A 129 -16.10 -3.19 -11.31
C ALA A 129 -16.46 -4.06 -10.10
N GLY A 130 -17.01 -3.46 -9.07
CA GLY A 130 -17.46 -4.18 -7.87
C GLY A 130 -17.78 -3.25 -6.73
N ARG A 131 -17.87 -3.84 -5.55
CA ARG A 131 -18.15 -3.13 -4.31
C ARG A 131 -17.10 -3.44 -3.25
N ALA A 132 -16.75 -2.43 -2.45
CA ALA A 132 -15.97 -2.61 -1.23
C ALA A 132 -16.91 -2.94 -0.07
N LEU A 133 -16.63 -4.03 0.66
CA LEU A 133 -17.46 -4.53 1.75
C LEU A 133 -16.63 -4.48 3.04
N LEU A 134 -16.96 -3.54 3.93
CA LEU A 134 -16.31 -3.45 5.23
C LEU A 134 -16.91 -4.47 6.21
N SER A 135 -16.05 -5.15 6.96
CA SER A 135 -16.50 -6.00 8.06
C SER A 135 -17.11 -5.15 9.20
N PRO A 136 -17.96 -5.72 10.05
CA PRO A 136 -18.48 -5.01 11.23
C PRO A 136 -17.36 -4.46 12.13
N ALA A 137 -16.27 -5.19 12.27
CA ALA A 137 -15.08 -4.75 13.02
C ALA A 137 -14.40 -3.54 12.35
N ALA A 138 -14.31 -3.53 11.02
CA ALA A 138 -13.73 -2.40 10.29
C ALA A 138 -14.63 -1.15 10.39
N ILE A 139 -15.95 -1.30 10.32
CA ILE A 139 -16.90 -0.20 10.50
C ILE A 139 -16.76 0.40 11.90
N ALA A 140 -16.71 -0.44 12.93
CA ALA A 140 -16.58 0.00 14.32
C ALA A 140 -15.22 0.67 14.61
N ALA A 141 -14.12 0.19 13.98
CA ALA A 141 -12.78 0.72 14.21
C ALA A 141 -12.50 2.02 13.43
N LEU A 142 -13.22 2.27 12.33
CA LEU A 142 -13.06 3.43 11.44
C LEU A 142 -14.23 4.41 11.61
N ASP A 143 -14.56 4.77 12.84
CA ASP A 143 -15.68 5.62 13.20
C ASP A 143 -15.77 6.89 12.32
N GLY A 144 -17.02 7.30 11.95
CA GLY A 144 -17.27 8.55 11.22
C GLY A 144 -17.25 8.48 9.68
N GLY A 145 -17.22 7.29 9.08
CA GLY A 145 -17.30 7.12 7.62
C GLY A 145 -15.91 7.12 6.96
N PRO A 146 -15.31 5.94 6.69
CA PRO A 146 -13.96 5.83 6.18
C PRO A 146 -13.80 6.31 4.74
N ALA A 147 -12.63 6.86 4.42
CA ALA A 147 -12.17 7.04 3.05
C ALA A 147 -11.70 5.68 2.49
N VAL A 148 -12.40 5.14 1.50
CA VAL A 148 -12.12 3.82 0.93
C VAL A 148 -11.44 3.96 -0.42
N TYR A 149 -10.21 3.45 -0.52
CA TYR A 149 -9.41 3.42 -1.74
C TYR A 149 -9.38 2.01 -2.31
N VAL A 150 -9.57 1.89 -3.61
CA VAL A 150 -9.45 0.63 -4.35
C VAL A 150 -8.49 0.84 -5.52
N GLY A 151 -7.63 -0.14 -5.78
CA GLY A 151 -6.67 -0.04 -6.87
C GLY A 151 -6.20 -1.39 -7.41
N LEU A 152 -5.79 -1.38 -8.68
CA LEU A 152 -5.15 -2.49 -9.35
C LEU A 152 -3.64 -2.32 -9.36
N PHE A 153 -2.92 -3.29 -8.85
CA PHE A 153 -1.46 -3.30 -8.74
C PHE A 153 -0.86 -4.46 -9.53
N ALA A 154 0.26 -4.21 -10.18
CA ALA A 154 1.02 -5.27 -10.87
C ALA A 154 1.71 -6.23 -9.88
N GLY A 155 2.00 -5.76 -8.66
CA GLY A 155 2.61 -6.54 -7.59
C GLY A 155 1.62 -7.08 -6.56
N SER A 156 2.12 -7.87 -5.62
CA SER A 156 1.33 -8.47 -4.52
C SER A 156 1.07 -7.51 -3.35
N ALA A 157 1.69 -6.35 -3.32
CA ALA A 157 1.55 -5.34 -2.27
C ALA A 157 0.97 -4.03 -2.82
N ALA A 158 0.28 -3.26 -1.97
CA ALA A 158 -0.12 -1.88 -2.24
C ALA A 158 1.13 -0.96 -2.14
N SER A 159 1.93 -0.99 -3.18
CA SER A 159 3.23 -0.31 -3.28
C SER A 159 3.34 0.34 -4.66
N GLY A 160 3.79 1.58 -4.69
CA GLY A 160 3.83 2.40 -5.89
C GLY A 160 2.43 2.88 -6.33
N VAL A 161 2.36 3.46 -7.51
CA VAL A 161 1.10 3.99 -8.06
C VAL A 161 0.28 2.83 -8.65
N PRO A 162 -1.02 2.74 -8.34
CA PRO A 162 -1.88 1.74 -8.97
C PRO A 162 -2.03 1.99 -10.48
N VAL A 163 -2.21 0.93 -11.24
CA VAL A 163 -2.47 0.99 -12.69
C VAL A 163 -3.78 1.72 -12.98
N SER A 164 -4.79 1.46 -12.17
CA SER A 164 -6.06 2.17 -12.12
C SER A 164 -6.57 2.13 -10.69
N GLY A 165 -7.26 3.17 -10.23
CA GLY A 165 -7.73 3.25 -8.86
C GLY A 165 -8.90 4.20 -8.67
N SER A 166 -9.48 4.18 -7.48
CA SER A 166 -10.60 5.04 -7.10
C SER A 166 -10.58 5.33 -5.62
N LEU A 167 -10.90 6.56 -5.23
CA LEU A 167 -11.46 6.89 -3.91
C LEU A 167 -12.98 6.84 -4.05
N LEU A 168 -13.62 6.03 -3.23
CA LEU A 168 -15.02 5.68 -3.37
C LEU A 168 -15.94 6.73 -2.74
N GLY A 169 -17.14 6.86 -3.28
CA GLY A 169 -18.24 7.56 -2.67
C GLY A 169 -18.93 6.74 -1.58
N ALA A 170 -20.06 7.25 -1.07
CA ALA A 170 -20.83 6.62 0.01
C ALA A 170 -21.44 5.26 -0.37
N ASP A 171 -21.64 4.99 -1.65
CA ASP A 171 -22.15 3.72 -2.19
C ASP A 171 -21.13 2.57 -2.14
N LEU A 172 -19.86 2.90 -1.92
CA LEU A 172 -18.72 1.99 -1.92
C LEU A 172 -18.58 1.17 -3.21
N GLU A 173 -19.16 1.64 -4.31
CA GLU A 173 -19.04 1.02 -5.62
C GLU A 173 -17.84 1.59 -6.39
N TYR A 174 -17.21 0.75 -7.21
CA TYR A 174 -16.09 1.17 -8.03
C TYR A 174 -16.17 0.62 -9.45
N VAL A 175 -15.63 1.41 -10.37
CA VAL A 175 -15.35 1.01 -11.74
C VAL A 175 -13.96 1.51 -12.09
N LEU A 176 -13.01 0.60 -12.26
CA LEU A 176 -11.63 0.87 -12.66
C LEU A 176 -11.54 0.65 -14.18
N THR A 177 -11.32 1.73 -14.94
CA THR A 177 -11.30 1.75 -16.41
C THR A 177 -9.90 1.96 -16.95
N GLY A 178 -9.72 1.78 -18.26
CA GLY A 178 -8.44 2.04 -18.93
C GLY A 178 -7.32 1.06 -18.49
N VAL A 179 -7.68 -0.13 -18.05
CA VAL A 179 -6.71 -1.09 -17.52
C VAL A 179 -6.07 -1.85 -18.68
N PRO A 180 -4.75 -1.73 -18.90
CA PRO A 180 -4.07 -2.50 -19.94
C PRO A 180 -4.27 -4.01 -19.76
N PRO A 181 -4.22 -4.80 -20.84
CA PRO A 181 -4.25 -6.26 -20.74
C PRO A 181 -3.14 -6.76 -19.82
N GLY A 182 -3.49 -7.66 -18.89
CA GLY A 182 -2.51 -8.14 -17.92
C GLY A 182 -3.14 -8.86 -16.72
N THR A 183 -2.30 -9.20 -15.77
CA THR A 183 -2.71 -9.83 -14.50
C THR A 183 -2.36 -8.91 -13.34
N TYR A 184 -3.35 -8.58 -12.53
CA TYR A 184 -3.25 -7.58 -11.49
C TYR A 184 -3.76 -8.10 -10.15
N ARG A 185 -3.30 -7.50 -9.06
CA ARG A 185 -3.90 -7.66 -7.73
C ARG A 185 -4.87 -6.49 -7.48
N LEU A 186 -6.10 -6.82 -7.16
CA LEU A 186 -7.08 -5.85 -6.67
C LEU A 186 -6.92 -5.73 -5.16
N LEU A 187 -6.54 -4.55 -4.72
CA LEU A 187 -6.31 -4.23 -3.31
C LEU A 187 -7.20 -3.07 -2.92
N ALA A 188 -7.66 -3.09 -1.68
CA ALA A 188 -8.46 -2.01 -1.09
C ALA A 188 -7.91 -1.65 0.30
N CYS A 189 -8.06 -0.38 0.64
CA CYS A 189 -7.71 0.15 1.96
C CYS A 189 -8.77 1.17 2.39
N ALA A 190 -9.26 1.04 3.61
CA ALA A 190 -10.09 2.03 4.25
C ALA A 190 -9.29 2.72 5.36
N LEU A 191 -9.29 4.04 5.35
CA LEU A 191 -8.61 4.91 6.30
C LEU A 191 -9.64 5.75 7.04
N PRO A 192 -9.37 6.21 8.28
CA PRO A 192 -10.24 7.15 8.96
C PRO A 192 -10.48 8.38 8.10
N SER A 193 -11.71 8.87 8.05
CA SER A 193 -12.04 10.16 7.43
C SER A 193 -11.66 11.30 8.37
N ALA A 194 -10.40 11.33 8.79
CA ALA A 194 -9.91 12.30 9.75
C ALA A 194 -9.70 13.67 9.09
N ALA A 195 -9.97 14.73 9.85
CA ALA A 195 -9.59 16.10 9.48
C ALA A 195 -8.06 16.26 9.48
N ASP A 196 -7.33 15.43 10.21
CA ASP A 196 -5.87 15.44 10.27
C ASP A 196 -5.25 14.73 9.07
N ALA A 197 -4.54 15.50 8.26
CA ALA A 197 -3.81 14.99 7.09
C ALA A 197 -2.75 13.93 7.44
N ARG A 198 -2.15 14.02 8.64
CA ARG A 198 -1.17 13.05 9.13
C ARG A 198 -1.82 11.66 9.29
N GLU A 199 -2.98 11.60 9.94
CA GLU A 199 -3.72 10.35 10.14
C GLU A 199 -4.19 9.73 8.81
N GLN A 200 -4.45 10.54 7.79
CA GLN A 200 -4.73 10.04 6.44
C GLN A 200 -3.48 9.44 5.74
N LEU A 201 -2.28 9.90 6.06
CA LEU A 201 -1.02 9.46 5.45
C LEU A 201 -0.39 8.27 6.19
N VAL A 202 -0.53 8.27 7.52
CA VAL A 202 0.02 7.25 8.44
C VAL A 202 -1.06 6.93 9.48
N PRO A 203 -2.10 6.19 9.09
CA PRO A 203 -3.22 5.92 9.96
C PRO A 203 -2.84 4.97 11.09
N SER A 204 -3.30 5.29 12.31
CA SER A 204 -3.20 4.43 13.49
C SER A 204 -4.06 3.17 13.34
N VAL A 205 -5.23 3.31 12.70
CA VAL A 205 -6.16 2.23 12.36
C VAL A 205 -6.41 2.23 10.87
N ARG A 206 -6.42 1.06 10.27
CA ARG A 206 -6.78 0.87 8.87
C ARG A 206 -7.48 -0.47 8.67
N ALA A 207 -8.37 -0.54 7.69
CA ALA A 207 -8.86 -1.81 7.18
C ALA A 207 -8.30 -2.05 5.78
N VAL A 208 -7.93 -3.30 5.51
CA VAL A 208 -7.34 -3.70 4.24
C VAL A 208 -8.05 -4.91 3.66
N GLY A 209 -8.03 -5.02 2.35
CA GLY A 209 -8.60 -6.16 1.66
C GLY A 209 -7.93 -6.41 0.32
N SER A 210 -8.03 -7.65 -0.14
CA SER A 210 -7.58 -8.04 -1.46
C SER A 210 -8.57 -9.01 -2.10
N ALA A 211 -8.63 -9.00 -3.43
CA ALA A 211 -9.34 -10.08 -4.13
C ALA A 211 -8.65 -11.42 -3.86
N PRO A 212 -9.41 -12.52 -3.69
CA PRO A 212 -8.85 -13.83 -3.37
C PRO A 212 -7.97 -14.39 -4.49
N ARG A 213 -8.18 -13.92 -5.72
CA ARG A 213 -7.39 -14.31 -6.91
C ARG A 213 -6.95 -13.09 -7.70
N PRO A 214 -5.83 -13.18 -8.43
CA PRO A 214 -5.43 -12.12 -9.35
C PRO A 214 -6.51 -11.88 -10.43
N VAL A 215 -6.74 -10.63 -10.75
CA VAL A 215 -7.66 -10.17 -11.78
C VAL A 215 -6.94 -10.19 -13.11
N ARG A 216 -7.46 -10.95 -14.08
CA ARG A 216 -6.91 -11.01 -15.44
C ARG A 216 -7.75 -10.17 -16.40
N VAL A 217 -7.19 -9.06 -16.85
CA VAL A 217 -7.83 -8.15 -17.83
C VAL A 217 -7.42 -8.56 -19.24
N ARG A 218 -8.41 -8.66 -20.15
CA ARG A 218 -8.22 -8.97 -21.57
C ARG A 218 -8.71 -7.81 -22.42
N PRO A 219 -8.18 -7.61 -23.64
CA PRO A 219 -8.68 -6.61 -24.55
C PRO A 219 -10.17 -6.81 -24.87
N GLY A 220 -10.97 -5.74 -24.90
CA GLY A 220 -12.39 -5.81 -25.28
C GLY A 220 -13.30 -6.65 -24.39
N SER A 221 -12.83 -7.06 -23.21
CA SER A 221 -13.67 -7.82 -22.28
C SER A 221 -14.71 -6.94 -21.62
N VAL A 222 -15.90 -7.52 -21.36
CA VAL A 222 -16.91 -6.92 -20.46
C VAL A 222 -16.27 -6.63 -19.11
N PRO A 223 -16.71 -5.59 -18.37
CA PRO A 223 -16.19 -5.30 -17.03
C PRO A 223 -16.24 -6.54 -16.14
N LEU A 224 -15.06 -6.94 -15.63
CA LEU A 224 -14.97 -8.06 -14.70
C LEU A 224 -15.55 -7.61 -13.35
N ARG A 225 -16.53 -8.34 -12.83
CA ARG A 225 -17.08 -8.07 -11.49
C ARG A 225 -16.27 -8.78 -10.41
N GLN A 226 -15.80 -8.00 -9.45
CA GLN A 226 -15.02 -8.50 -8.31
C GLN A 226 -15.26 -7.64 -7.09
N ASP A 227 -15.94 -8.17 -6.09
CA ASP A 227 -16.05 -7.49 -4.79
C ASP A 227 -14.78 -7.70 -3.95
N VAL A 228 -14.49 -6.74 -3.08
CA VAL A 228 -13.37 -6.81 -2.15
C VAL A 228 -13.84 -6.59 -0.72
N ARG A 229 -13.51 -7.53 0.17
CA ARG A 229 -13.82 -7.43 1.60
C ARG A 229 -12.64 -6.82 2.33
N LEU A 230 -12.93 -5.86 3.22
CA LEU A 230 -11.94 -5.19 4.05
C LEU A 230 -12.16 -5.56 5.51
N ASP A 231 -11.08 -5.90 6.19
CA ASP A 231 -11.08 -6.15 7.62
C ASP A 231 -9.96 -5.37 8.30
N VAL A 232 -10.07 -5.18 9.61
CA VAL A 232 -9.07 -4.44 10.40
C VAL A 232 -7.71 -5.11 10.24
N ALA A 233 -6.73 -4.32 9.84
CA ALA A 233 -5.36 -4.80 9.69
C ALA A 233 -4.71 -4.98 11.07
N ALA A 234 -4.10 -6.13 11.30
CA ALA A 234 -3.27 -6.31 12.48
C ALA A 234 -2.02 -5.41 12.41
N ALA A 235 -1.46 -5.05 13.57
CA ALA A 235 -0.28 -4.18 13.66
C ALA A 235 0.93 -4.71 12.88
N TRP A 236 1.07 -6.03 12.79
CA TRP A 236 2.13 -6.69 12.01
C TRP A 236 1.77 -6.88 10.52
N SER A 237 0.54 -6.60 10.10
CA SER A 237 0.16 -6.73 8.67
C SER A 237 1.01 -5.83 7.79
N PRO A 238 1.31 -6.26 6.54
CA PRO A 238 2.04 -5.40 5.61
C PRO A 238 1.41 -4.01 5.52
N PRO A 239 2.18 -2.94 5.69
CA PRO A 239 1.65 -1.58 5.61
C PRO A 239 1.25 -1.22 4.17
N VAL A 240 0.28 -0.33 4.04
CA VAL A 240 -0.04 0.32 2.77
C VAL A 240 0.95 1.46 2.57
N LEU A 241 1.90 1.27 1.65
CA LEU A 241 2.99 2.21 1.45
C LEU A 241 2.60 3.38 0.56
N VAL A 242 1.80 3.12 -0.47
CA VAL A 242 1.38 4.16 -1.41
C VAL A 242 0.69 5.31 -0.68
N ALA A 243 1.09 6.54 -1.01
CA ALA A 243 0.42 7.73 -0.51
C ALA A 243 -0.92 7.90 -1.23
N LEU A 244 -2.01 7.36 -0.65
CA LEU A 244 -3.33 7.30 -1.25
C LEU A 244 -4.00 8.68 -1.37
N PRO A 245 -4.04 9.54 -0.31
CA PRO A 245 -4.75 10.81 -0.35
C PRO A 245 -4.33 11.72 -1.52
N PRO A 246 -3.05 11.91 -1.84
CA PRO A 246 -2.63 12.73 -2.97
C PRO A 246 -3.14 12.24 -4.32
N LEU A 247 -3.40 10.93 -4.46
CA LEU A 247 -3.96 10.38 -5.71
C LEU A 247 -5.41 10.81 -5.94
N ALA A 248 -6.11 11.22 -4.88
CA ALA A 248 -7.50 11.67 -4.90
C ALA A 248 -7.66 13.19 -4.74
N SER A 249 -6.57 13.96 -4.64
CA SER A 249 -6.63 15.42 -4.54
C SER A 249 -6.67 16.08 -5.92
N ALA A 250 -7.11 17.33 -5.99
CA ALA A 250 -7.24 18.08 -7.25
C ALA A 250 -5.91 18.24 -8.02
N GLY A 251 -4.75 18.22 -7.33
CA GLY A 251 -3.42 18.23 -7.94
C GLY A 251 -2.90 16.86 -8.42
N ALA A 252 -3.72 15.83 -8.39
CA ALA A 252 -3.30 14.45 -8.68
C ALA A 252 -2.75 14.22 -10.10
N GLN A 253 -3.05 15.08 -11.08
CA GLN A 253 -2.56 14.93 -12.45
C GLN A 253 -1.03 15.09 -12.55
N GLU A 254 -0.46 16.04 -11.84
CA GLU A 254 1.01 16.23 -11.78
C GLU A 254 1.71 15.05 -11.09
N TRP A 255 1.08 14.49 -10.05
CA TRP A 255 1.57 13.32 -9.33
C TRP A 255 1.62 12.07 -10.21
N ARG A 256 0.59 11.87 -11.03
CA ARG A 256 0.48 10.73 -11.95
C ARG A 256 1.54 10.79 -13.05
N SER A 257 1.84 11.99 -13.55
CA SER A 257 2.89 12.18 -14.56
C SER A 257 4.29 11.91 -14.02
N ALA A 258 4.57 12.33 -12.78
CA ALA A 258 5.86 12.16 -12.13
C ALA A 258 6.13 10.72 -11.65
N ALA A 259 5.08 9.94 -11.39
CA ALA A 259 5.16 8.57 -10.88
C ALA A 259 5.11 7.49 -11.97
N ARG A 260 4.93 7.83 -13.24
CA ARG A 260 5.02 6.86 -14.34
C ARG A 260 6.47 6.40 -14.45
N PRO A 261 6.73 5.07 -14.39
CA PRO A 261 8.06 4.56 -14.75
C PRO A 261 8.33 4.97 -16.20
N ALA A 262 9.55 5.45 -16.46
CA ALA A 262 10.03 5.67 -17.81
C ALA A 262 9.76 4.38 -18.62
N ARG A 263 9.14 4.51 -19.78
CA ARG A 263 8.96 3.36 -20.68
C ARG A 263 10.34 2.79 -20.94
N ILE A 264 10.60 1.60 -20.44
CA ILE A 264 11.75 0.81 -20.88
C ILE A 264 11.44 0.46 -22.33
N GLY A 265 12.18 1.10 -23.25
CA GLY A 265 12.17 0.80 -24.68
C GLY A 265 12.78 -0.56 -24.96
#